data_47c8a2052aab1fdb79038f7bfebfbbe1
#
_entry.id   47c8a2052aab1fdb79038f7bfebfbbe1
#
_cell.length_a   1.000
_cell.length_b   1.000
_cell.length_c   1.000
_cell.angle_alpha   90.00
_cell.angle_beta   90.00
_cell.angle_gamma   90.00
#
_symmetry.space_group_name_H-M   'P 1'
#
loop_
_entity.id
_entity.type
_entity.pdbx_description
1 polymer ?
#
loop_
_entity_poly.entity_id
_entity_poly.type
_entity_poly.pdbx_seq_one_letter_code
_entity_poly.pdbx_strand_id
1 'polypeptide(L)'
;MYSIYDKNAAIRNIQRMLSVSQTGLYDSDTEKAVLVLQERCGLVANGNVDYNTFSAIVDSYKQKMYNKQNPYLVDPKYPYKYGDIGDSVLLINQVINYILRDYSYEGVLPRGIFFGKDTVNAVRFLRKVFMMSESDEVDTQFLNRALIEKDAIDVKTNFR
;
A
#
# COMPACT_ATOMS: atom_id res chain seq x y z
N MET A 1 -11.14 -31.97 -3.79
CA MET A 1 -12.37 -31.85 -2.97
C MET A 1 -11.98 -31.17 -1.65
N TYR A 2 -12.38 -29.92 -1.47
CA TYR A 2 -12.11 -29.22 -0.21
C TYR A 2 -13.02 -29.76 0.88
N SER A 3 -12.46 -30.09 2.04
CA SER A 3 -13.25 -30.53 3.17
C SER A 3 -14.11 -29.37 3.72
N ILE A 4 -15.20 -29.68 4.44
CA ILE A 4 -16.02 -28.65 5.11
C ILE A 4 -15.19 -27.79 6.05
N TYR A 5 -14.15 -28.35 6.66
CA TYR A 5 -13.19 -27.63 7.52
C TYR A 5 -12.35 -26.62 6.75
N ASP A 6 -11.90 -26.96 5.54
CA ASP A 6 -11.12 -26.06 4.69
C ASP A 6 -11.96 -24.88 4.23
N LYS A 7 -13.22 -25.11 3.92
CA LYS A 7 -14.17 -24.07 3.51
C LYS A 7 -14.44 -23.06 4.63
N ASN A 8 -14.63 -23.53 5.85
CA ASN A 8 -14.83 -22.67 7.00
C ASN A 8 -13.58 -21.87 7.36
N ALA A 9 -12.39 -22.45 7.21
CA ALA A 9 -11.11 -21.76 7.40
C ALA A 9 -10.90 -20.66 6.36
N ALA A 10 -11.23 -20.91 5.10
CA ALA A 10 -11.15 -19.92 4.02
C ALA A 10 -12.11 -18.75 4.28
N ILE A 11 -13.33 -19.01 4.72
CA ILE A 11 -14.31 -17.96 5.08
C ILE A 11 -13.80 -17.13 6.26
N ARG A 12 -13.25 -17.74 7.32
CA ARG A 12 -12.65 -17.00 8.44
C ARG A 12 -11.51 -16.08 8.00
N ASN A 13 -10.67 -16.51 7.07
CA ASN A 13 -9.62 -15.67 6.53
C ASN A 13 -10.18 -14.46 5.78
N ILE A 14 -11.21 -14.64 4.97
CA ILE A 14 -11.91 -13.54 4.29
C ILE A 14 -12.51 -12.59 5.33
N GLN A 15 -13.22 -13.11 6.33
CA GLN A 15 -13.81 -12.32 7.42
C GLN A 15 -12.76 -11.51 8.19
N ARG A 16 -11.62 -12.12 8.47
CA ARG A 16 -10.48 -11.43 9.10
C ARG A 16 -9.97 -10.28 8.24
N MET A 17 -9.79 -10.50 6.95
CA MET A 17 -9.34 -9.47 6.02
C MET A 17 -10.36 -8.33 5.86
N LEU A 18 -11.65 -8.63 5.94
CA LEU A 18 -12.74 -7.66 5.89
C LEU A 18 -13.01 -6.99 7.25
N SER A 19 -12.35 -7.44 8.33
CA SER A 19 -12.54 -6.93 9.70
C SER A 19 -13.96 -7.13 10.25
N VAL A 20 -14.57 -8.24 9.90
CA VAL A 20 -15.85 -8.70 10.47
C VAL A 20 -15.65 -9.91 11.37
N SER A 21 -16.72 -10.32 12.11
CA SER A 21 -16.67 -11.45 13.01
C SER A 21 -16.30 -12.74 12.27
N GLN A 22 -15.31 -13.48 12.81
CA GLN A 22 -14.76 -14.69 12.18
C GLN A 22 -15.58 -15.92 12.53
N THR A 23 -16.82 -15.99 12.05
CA THR A 23 -17.76 -17.08 12.32
C THR A 23 -17.43 -18.36 11.54
N GLY A 24 -16.74 -18.23 10.41
CA GLY A 24 -16.50 -19.33 9.47
C GLY A 24 -17.71 -19.66 8.60
N LEU A 25 -18.80 -18.90 8.72
CA LEU A 25 -19.98 -19.00 7.89
C LEU A 25 -20.10 -17.74 7.03
N TYR A 26 -20.49 -17.89 5.78
CA TYR A 26 -20.78 -16.75 4.92
C TYR A 26 -22.14 -16.15 5.31
N ASP A 27 -22.11 -15.33 6.35
CA ASP A 27 -23.29 -14.72 6.96
C ASP A 27 -23.60 -13.33 6.34
N SER A 28 -24.71 -12.74 6.77
CA SER A 28 -25.17 -11.42 6.28
C SER A 28 -24.15 -10.32 6.50
N ASP A 29 -23.38 -10.36 7.57
CA ASP A 29 -22.36 -9.32 7.85
C ASP A 29 -21.16 -9.47 6.92
N THR A 30 -20.78 -10.69 6.60
CA THR A 30 -19.75 -11.00 5.61
C THR A 30 -20.19 -10.53 4.22
N GLU A 31 -21.42 -10.85 3.81
CA GLU A 31 -21.98 -10.41 2.52
C GLU A 31 -22.00 -8.90 2.38
N LYS A 32 -22.49 -8.19 3.41
CA LYS A 32 -22.50 -6.71 3.43
C LYS A 32 -21.11 -6.12 3.28
N ALA A 33 -20.12 -6.67 3.98
CA ALA A 33 -18.74 -6.21 3.89
C ALA A 33 -18.15 -6.45 2.49
N VAL A 34 -18.48 -7.55 1.84
CA VAL A 34 -18.11 -7.85 0.45
C VAL A 34 -18.75 -6.85 -0.50
N LEU A 35 -20.04 -6.58 -0.37
CA LEU A 35 -20.76 -5.59 -1.20
C LEU A 35 -20.12 -4.20 -1.12
N VAL A 36 -19.83 -3.71 0.09
CA VAL A 36 -19.17 -2.43 0.31
C VAL A 36 -17.79 -2.39 -0.35
N LEU A 37 -17.04 -3.46 -0.25
CA LEU A 37 -15.73 -3.53 -0.89
C LEU A 37 -15.84 -3.54 -2.42
N GLN A 38 -16.77 -4.30 -2.97
CA GLN A 38 -17.02 -4.37 -4.41
C GLN A 38 -17.39 -2.98 -4.97
N GLU A 39 -18.30 -2.26 -4.32
CA GLU A 39 -18.67 -0.89 -4.70
C GLU A 39 -17.46 0.05 -4.67
N ARG A 40 -16.69 0.02 -3.60
CA ARG A 40 -15.49 0.86 -3.45
C ARG A 40 -14.41 0.58 -4.48
N CYS A 41 -14.27 -0.68 -4.90
CA CYS A 41 -13.28 -1.11 -5.89
C CYS A 41 -13.81 -1.05 -7.34
N GLY A 42 -15.03 -0.59 -7.58
CA GLY A 42 -15.64 -0.53 -8.92
C GLY A 42 -15.94 -1.90 -9.52
N LEU A 43 -16.10 -2.93 -8.68
CA LEU A 43 -16.52 -4.27 -9.07
C LEU A 43 -18.04 -4.40 -9.09
N VAL A 44 -18.55 -5.44 -9.75
CA VAL A 44 -19.98 -5.76 -9.69
C VAL A 44 -20.38 -6.14 -8.26
N ALA A 45 -21.23 -5.30 -7.64
CA ALA A 45 -21.68 -5.50 -6.26
C ALA A 45 -22.77 -6.57 -6.20
N ASN A 46 -22.39 -7.83 -6.16
CA ASN A 46 -23.28 -8.99 -6.12
C ASN A 46 -23.16 -9.82 -4.82
N GLY A 47 -22.25 -9.45 -3.92
CA GLY A 47 -22.00 -10.14 -2.66
C GLY A 47 -21.25 -11.47 -2.80
N ASN A 48 -20.87 -11.88 -4.00
CA ASN A 48 -20.12 -13.12 -4.22
C ASN A 48 -18.61 -12.86 -4.24
N VAL A 49 -17.84 -13.77 -3.68
CA VAL A 49 -16.39 -13.71 -3.72
C VAL A 49 -15.86 -14.52 -4.88
N ASP A 50 -15.77 -13.90 -6.05
CA ASP A 50 -15.05 -14.41 -7.20
C ASP A 50 -13.55 -14.07 -7.11
N TYR A 51 -12.78 -14.43 -8.13
CA TYR A 51 -11.33 -14.17 -8.16
C TYR A 51 -11.00 -12.67 -8.05
N ASN A 52 -11.72 -11.82 -8.78
CA ASN A 52 -11.48 -10.37 -8.77
C ASN A 52 -11.83 -9.75 -7.41
N THR A 53 -12.92 -10.18 -6.82
CA THR A 53 -13.34 -9.78 -5.48
C THR A 53 -12.34 -10.24 -4.43
N PHE A 54 -11.88 -11.49 -4.51
CA PHE A 54 -10.88 -12.01 -3.59
C PHE A 54 -9.55 -11.25 -3.69
N SER A 55 -9.08 -10.96 -4.91
CA SER A 55 -7.89 -10.14 -5.14
C SER A 55 -8.04 -8.75 -4.51
N ALA A 56 -9.19 -8.10 -4.70
CA ALA A 56 -9.47 -6.81 -4.09
C ALA A 56 -9.52 -6.85 -2.56
N ILE A 57 -10.04 -7.93 -1.97
CA ILE A 57 -10.01 -8.16 -0.51
C ILE A 57 -8.56 -8.23 -0.01
N VAL A 58 -7.72 -9.03 -0.67
CA VAL A 58 -6.31 -9.21 -0.30
C VAL A 58 -5.56 -7.90 -0.43
N ASP A 59 -5.74 -7.16 -1.52
CA ASP A 59 -5.06 -5.89 -1.75
C ASP A 59 -5.49 -4.81 -0.74
N SER A 60 -6.78 -4.73 -0.43
CA SER A 60 -7.30 -3.83 0.61
C SER A 60 -6.75 -4.18 1.99
N TYR A 61 -6.63 -5.46 2.31
CA TYR A 61 -6.05 -5.91 3.57
C TYR A 61 -4.57 -5.57 3.67
N LYS A 62 -3.78 -5.82 2.61
CA LYS A 62 -2.38 -5.44 2.54
C LYS A 62 -2.22 -3.94 2.75
N GLN A 63 -2.99 -3.12 2.05
CA GLN A 63 -2.97 -1.67 2.20
C GLN A 63 -3.25 -1.24 3.65
N LYS A 64 -4.25 -1.85 4.28
CA LYS A 64 -4.60 -1.58 5.68
C LYS A 64 -3.48 -1.98 6.65
N MET A 65 -2.81 -3.10 6.41
CA MET A 65 -1.68 -3.54 7.23
C MET A 65 -0.48 -2.61 7.07
N TYR A 66 -0.20 -2.14 5.85
CA TYR A 66 0.82 -1.13 5.60
C TYR A 66 0.54 0.15 6.36
N ASN A 67 -0.68 0.66 6.28
CA ASN A 67 -1.10 1.85 6.97
C ASN A 67 -0.95 1.72 8.48
N LYS A 68 -1.22 0.53 9.04
CA LYS A 68 -1.05 0.24 10.46
C LYS A 68 0.42 0.21 10.89
N GLN A 69 1.30 -0.31 10.03
CA GLN A 69 2.75 -0.37 10.28
C GLN A 69 3.46 0.97 10.07
N ASN A 70 2.90 1.82 9.20
CA ASN A 70 3.44 3.13 8.86
C ASN A 70 2.37 4.22 9.03
N PRO A 71 1.87 4.44 10.28
CA PRO A 71 0.77 5.37 10.53
C PRO A 71 1.07 6.81 10.12
N TYR A 72 2.35 7.18 10.08
CA TYR A 72 2.81 8.52 9.69
C TYR A 72 2.74 8.78 8.18
N LEU A 73 2.67 7.71 7.37
CA LEU A 73 2.56 7.81 5.91
C LEU A 73 1.11 7.90 5.42
N VAL A 74 0.15 7.89 6.33
CA VAL A 74 -1.30 7.96 6.05
C VAL A 74 -1.89 9.32 6.45
N ASP A 75 -1.08 10.33 6.56
CA ASP A 75 -1.55 11.69 6.83
C ASP A 75 -2.40 12.17 5.63
N PRO A 76 -3.63 12.67 5.87
CA PRO A 76 -4.51 13.19 4.83
C PRO A 76 -3.98 14.45 4.12
N LYS A 77 -2.80 14.90 4.46
CA LYS A 77 -2.17 16.12 3.92
C LYS A 77 -1.57 15.94 2.51
N TYR A 78 -1.77 14.83 1.85
CA TYR A 78 -1.28 14.63 0.49
C TYR A 78 -1.82 15.64 -0.52
N PRO A 79 -1.02 16.00 -1.51
CA PRO A 79 0.36 15.59 -1.76
C PRO A 79 1.40 16.35 -0.92
N TYR A 80 2.51 15.69 -0.59
CA TYR A 80 3.69 16.35 -0.05
C TYR A 80 4.54 16.96 -1.17
N LYS A 81 5.02 18.17 -0.97
CA LYS A 81 5.70 18.97 -2.00
C LYS A 81 6.82 19.82 -1.43
N TYR A 82 7.60 20.42 -2.31
CA TYR A 82 8.66 21.34 -1.93
C TYR A 82 8.19 22.38 -0.92
N GLY A 83 8.94 22.51 0.16
CA GLY A 83 8.66 23.44 1.26
C GLY A 83 7.96 22.79 2.46
N ASP A 84 7.41 21.59 2.32
CA ASP A 84 6.80 20.89 3.45
C ASP A 84 7.86 20.46 4.47
N ILE A 85 7.48 20.49 5.75
CA ILE A 85 8.37 20.20 6.89
C ILE A 85 7.61 19.31 7.87
N GLY A 86 8.28 18.32 8.42
CA GLY A 86 7.74 17.50 9.50
C GLY A 86 8.18 16.05 9.48
N ASP A 87 7.67 15.29 10.43
CA ASP A 87 8.03 13.88 10.61
C ASP A 87 7.59 13.02 9.42
N SER A 88 6.47 13.36 8.78
CA SER A 88 6.03 12.68 7.56
C SER A 88 7.03 12.84 6.42
N VAL A 89 7.64 14.02 6.28
CA VAL A 89 8.69 14.27 5.29
C VAL A 89 9.95 13.48 5.63
N LEU A 90 10.31 13.39 6.90
CA LEU A 90 11.42 12.55 7.35
C LEU A 90 11.25 11.10 6.91
N LEU A 91 10.06 10.53 7.13
CA LEU A 91 9.75 9.16 6.75
C LEU A 91 9.76 8.98 5.22
N ILE A 92 9.20 9.92 4.47
CA ILE A 92 9.25 9.92 3.01
C ILE A 92 10.70 9.91 2.53
N ASN A 93 11.55 10.78 3.05
CA ASN A 93 12.96 10.84 2.71
C ASN A 93 13.70 9.53 3.07
N GLN A 94 13.38 8.92 4.19
CA GLN A 94 13.95 7.62 4.59
C GLN A 94 13.55 6.49 3.63
N VAL A 95 12.27 6.40 3.25
CA VAL A 95 11.78 5.42 2.27
C VAL A 95 12.45 5.62 0.91
N ILE A 96 12.50 6.86 0.43
CA ILE A 96 13.16 7.21 -0.83
C ILE A 96 14.63 6.80 -0.79
N ASN A 97 15.37 7.16 0.26
CA ASN A 97 16.77 6.80 0.39
C ASN A 97 17.01 5.30 0.41
N TYR A 98 16.14 4.57 1.08
CA TYR A 98 16.22 3.11 1.12
C TYR A 98 16.10 2.48 -0.27
N ILE A 99 15.15 2.98 -1.07
CA ILE A 99 14.94 2.51 -2.44
C ILE A 99 16.11 2.93 -3.35
N LEU A 100 16.58 4.17 -3.25
CA LEU A 100 17.65 4.70 -4.10
C LEU A 100 18.98 3.95 -3.99
N ARG A 101 19.19 3.23 -2.89
CA ARG A 101 20.39 2.38 -2.73
C ARG A 101 20.46 1.22 -3.73
N ASP A 102 19.32 0.77 -4.20
CA ASP A 102 19.22 -0.32 -5.19
C ASP A 102 19.27 0.17 -6.64
N TYR A 103 19.32 1.50 -6.83
CA TYR A 103 19.37 2.13 -8.14
C TYR A 103 20.63 2.99 -8.30
N SER A 104 21.11 3.14 -9.53
CA SER A 104 22.25 4.00 -9.84
C SER A 104 21.84 5.48 -9.83
N TYR A 105 21.49 5.98 -8.65
CA TYR A 105 21.12 7.37 -8.46
C TYR A 105 22.36 8.23 -8.17
N GLU A 106 22.65 9.18 -9.03
CA GLU A 106 23.83 10.07 -8.92
C GLU A 106 23.55 11.39 -8.19
N GLY A 107 22.30 11.64 -7.82
CA GLY A 107 21.89 12.84 -7.10
C GLY A 107 22.22 12.79 -5.61
N VAL A 108 22.05 13.93 -4.94
CA VAL A 108 22.17 14.03 -3.48
C VAL A 108 20.97 13.33 -2.82
N LEU A 109 21.24 12.45 -1.86
CA LEU A 109 20.20 11.76 -1.12
C LEU A 109 19.43 12.74 -0.21
N PRO A 110 18.07 12.74 -0.29
CA PRO A 110 17.27 13.60 0.59
C PRO A 110 17.47 13.23 2.06
N ARG A 111 17.50 14.23 2.94
CA ARG A 111 17.74 14.05 4.38
C ARG A 111 16.86 14.96 5.22
N GLY A 112 16.58 14.51 6.43
CA GLY A 112 15.89 15.29 7.44
C GLY A 112 14.40 15.48 7.18
N ILE A 113 13.86 16.49 7.83
CA ILE A 113 12.42 16.77 7.90
C ILE A 113 11.92 17.74 6.84
N PHE A 114 12.78 18.21 5.95
CA PHE A 114 12.46 19.22 4.93
C PHE A 114 12.34 18.59 3.55
N PHE A 115 11.23 18.87 2.86
CA PHE A 115 11.03 18.49 1.47
C PHE A 115 11.77 19.50 0.57
N GLY A 116 13.05 19.27 0.40
CA GLY A 116 13.94 20.16 -0.34
C GLY A 116 14.14 19.79 -1.80
N LYS A 117 15.06 20.45 -2.46
CA LYS A 117 15.42 20.17 -3.85
C LYS A 117 15.93 18.73 -4.04
N ASP A 118 16.64 18.19 -3.06
CA ASP A 118 17.15 16.82 -3.11
C ASP A 118 15.99 15.82 -3.11
N THR A 119 14.96 16.06 -2.32
CA THR A 119 13.72 15.25 -2.31
C THR A 119 12.99 15.35 -3.65
N VAL A 120 12.84 16.55 -4.20
CA VAL A 120 12.22 16.78 -5.52
C VAL A 120 12.95 15.99 -6.60
N ASN A 121 14.28 16.08 -6.65
CA ASN A 121 15.09 15.38 -7.65
C ASN A 121 14.96 13.85 -7.52
N ALA A 122 14.97 13.35 -6.30
CA ALA A 122 14.79 11.93 -6.01
C ALA A 122 13.38 11.42 -6.42
N VAL A 123 12.35 12.19 -6.14
CA VAL A 123 10.97 11.88 -6.55
C VAL A 123 10.86 11.83 -8.08
N ARG A 124 11.40 12.81 -8.79
CA ARG A 124 11.43 12.83 -10.26
C ARG A 124 12.13 11.60 -10.84
N PHE A 125 13.27 11.23 -10.27
CA PHE A 125 14.02 10.05 -10.68
C PHE A 125 13.19 8.78 -10.49
N LEU A 126 12.62 8.57 -9.29
CA LEU A 126 11.84 7.38 -8.99
C LEU A 126 10.54 7.31 -9.81
N ARG A 127 9.89 8.44 -10.09
CA ARG A 127 8.72 8.44 -10.97
C ARG A 127 9.06 7.92 -12.38
N LYS A 128 10.22 8.26 -12.92
CA LYS A 128 10.70 7.70 -14.19
C LYS A 128 10.98 6.20 -14.09
N VAL A 129 11.66 5.77 -13.04
CA VAL A 129 11.92 4.33 -12.78
C VAL A 129 10.62 3.54 -12.66
N PHE A 130 9.62 4.10 -12.00
CA PHE A 130 8.31 3.46 -11.81
C PHE A 130 7.36 3.62 -12.99
N MET A 131 7.79 4.27 -14.06
CA MET A 131 6.96 4.59 -15.25
C MET A 131 5.68 5.37 -14.89
N MET A 132 5.78 6.28 -13.93
CA MET A 132 4.69 7.15 -13.51
C MET A 132 4.75 8.50 -14.25
N SER A 133 3.63 9.22 -14.24
CA SER A 133 3.57 10.59 -14.76
C SER A 133 4.57 11.51 -14.06
N GLU A 134 5.12 12.47 -14.79
CA GLU A 134 6.04 13.45 -14.22
C GLU A 134 5.34 14.31 -13.15
N SER A 135 5.98 14.42 -12.01
CA SER A 135 5.55 15.29 -10.91
C SER A 135 6.69 15.44 -9.91
N ASP A 136 6.67 16.54 -9.18
CA ASP A 136 7.60 16.84 -8.09
C ASP A 136 7.04 16.41 -6.72
N GLU A 137 5.81 15.95 -6.71
CA GLU A 137 5.04 15.71 -5.49
C GLU A 137 5.01 14.23 -5.11
N VAL A 138 4.93 13.97 -3.83
CA VAL A 138 4.63 12.66 -3.27
C VAL A 138 3.13 12.59 -2.99
N ASP A 139 2.42 12.00 -3.91
CA ASP A 139 1.00 11.67 -3.78
C ASP A 139 0.81 10.24 -3.26
N THR A 140 -0.43 9.86 -3.05
CA THR A 140 -0.78 8.51 -2.57
C THR A 140 -0.32 7.42 -3.55
N GLN A 141 -0.41 7.67 -4.86
CA GLN A 141 0.01 6.70 -5.88
C GLN A 141 1.54 6.48 -5.84
N PHE A 142 2.31 7.56 -5.76
CA PHE A 142 3.76 7.47 -5.63
C PHE A 142 4.16 6.71 -4.36
N LEU A 143 3.57 7.06 -3.24
CA LEU A 143 3.90 6.42 -1.97
C LEU A 143 3.55 4.93 -1.97
N ASN A 144 2.39 4.56 -2.47
CA ASN A 144 2.00 3.15 -2.60
C ASN A 144 2.99 2.38 -3.47
N ARG A 145 3.42 2.95 -4.60
CA ARG A 145 4.42 2.33 -5.48
C ARG A 145 5.78 2.22 -4.79
N ALA A 146 6.19 3.25 -4.07
CA ALA A 146 7.44 3.26 -3.32
C ALA A 146 7.46 2.20 -2.21
N LEU A 147 6.37 2.04 -1.48
CA LEU A 147 6.25 1.02 -0.44
C LEU A 147 6.29 -0.41 -1.01
N ILE A 148 5.65 -0.65 -2.15
CA ILE A 148 5.75 -1.93 -2.86
C ILE A 148 7.20 -2.23 -3.26
N GLU A 149 7.92 -1.23 -3.75
CA GLU A 149 9.34 -1.38 -4.12
C GLU A 149 10.22 -1.64 -2.90
N LYS A 150 9.99 -0.91 -1.81
CA LYS A 150 10.68 -1.14 -0.53
C LYS A 150 10.52 -2.58 -0.06
N ASP A 151 9.32 -3.12 -0.12
CA ASP A 151 9.05 -4.52 0.26
C ASP A 151 9.76 -5.52 -0.65
N ALA A 152 9.79 -5.27 -1.95
CA ALA A 152 10.51 -6.13 -2.88
C ALA A 152 12.01 -6.17 -2.54
N ILE A 153 12.59 -5.04 -2.12
CA ILE A 153 13.98 -4.94 -1.68
C ILE A 153 14.18 -5.71 -0.36
N ASP A 154 13.27 -5.56 0.59
CA ASP A 154 13.32 -6.28 1.88
C ASP A 154 13.29 -7.80 1.67
N VAL A 155 12.44 -8.30 0.78
CA VAL A 155 12.38 -9.73 0.41
C VAL A 155 13.71 -10.19 -0.18
N LYS A 156 14.28 -9.46 -1.13
CA LYS A 156 15.59 -9.80 -1.73
C LYS A 156 16.71 -9.86 -0.68
N THR A 157 16.69 -8.93 0.27
CA THR A 157 17.72 -8.85 1.32
C THR A 157 17.63 -10.01 2.31
N ASN A 158 16.43 -10.44 2.65
CA ASN A 158 16.19 -11.54 3.60
C ASN A 158 16.49 -12.92 3.02
N PHE A 159 16.59 -13.07 1.71
CA PHE A 159 16.93 -14.34 1.02
C PHE A 159 18.41 -14.44 0.60
N ARG A 160 19.21 -13.46 0.95
CA ARG A 160 20.67 -13.49 0.79
C ARG A 160 21.33 -13.89 2.11
#